data_30f02889645e4a49ea711b07ac2c3670
#
_entry.id   30f02889645e4a49ea711b07ac2c3670
#
_cell.length_a   1.000
_cell.length_b   1.000
_cell.length_c   1.000
_cell.angle_alpha   90.00
_cell.angle_beta   90.00
_cell.angle_gamma   90.00
#
_symmetry.space_group_name_H-M   'P 1'
#
loop_
_entity.id
_entity.type
_entity.pdbx_description
1 polymer ?
#
loop_
_entity_poly.entity_id
_entity_poly.type
_entity_poly.pdbx_seq_one_letter_code
_entity_poly.pdbx_strand_id
1 'polypeptide(L)'
;VTRVAGALAFHSTVNLKERKVVDTASMATLFRGYEIILRGRDPRDAAFISSRACGVCGGVHSTASALAIEMALDIKPPPLGIVIRNLLLSCEYLYDNPLHIFILAGPDFSEVLIRETNPEVWVAAERAPTKYSETHGYKKISDIMTDLNPLTGKLYLEALEMTRVAREAYVLLGGKYPHPETIIPGGVTTTITTNTMIEFYLKLVPFFDYSKRCIAIWDDIYDFMYEVNPEYKKLGQLPATMVDFGQWDHEDFYDASYKNCNEWGEKRWSTPGATVNGKLVTTRLTDLNVGFEEFIEHSYYEPWEDYPFKTDPNGNPISPNHPWNKTTIPRPGEQDWKARYSWSCTPTWDRKVFEAGAYARVYIS
;
A
#
# COMPACT_ATOMS: atom_id res chain seq x y z
N VAL A 1 -6.36 15.40 1.52
CA VAL A 1 -6.72 14.31 0.61
C VAL A 1 -7.36 13.19 1.40
N THR A 2 -8.57 12.78 1.02
CA THR A 2 -9.39 11.83 1.77
C THR A 2 -9.33 10.39 1.23
N ARG A 3 -8.60 10.15 0.12
CA ARG A 3 -8.54 8.85 -0.59
C ARG A 3 -7.33 8.01 -0.17
N VAL A 4 -6.48 8.53 0.69
CA VAL A 4 -5.27 7.86 1.17
C VAL A 4 -5.15 8.00 2.68
N ALA A 5 -4.47 7.06 3.32
CA ALA A 5 -4.09 7.17 4.72
C ALA A 5 -2.86 8.07 4.88
N GLY A 6 -2.82 8.86 5.96
CA GLY A 6 -1.72 9.75 6.28
C GLY A 6 -2.01 11.22 5.99
N ALA A 7 -1.00 12.06 6.17
CA ALA A 7 -1.09 13.51 5.98
C ALA A 7 -0.45 13.89 4.63
N LEU A 8 -1.26 13.83 3.59
CA LEU A 8 -0.86 14.12 2.21
C LEU A 8 -1.66 15.29 1.67
N ALA A 9 -0.99 16.24 1.03
CA ALA A 9 -1.61 17.32 0.27
C ALA A 9 -1.06 17.36 -1.16
N PHE A 10 -1.85 17.96 -2.05
CA PHE A 10 -1.44 18.23 -3.43
C PHE A 10 -1.56 19.73 -3.71
N HIS A 11 -0.57 20.26 -4.40
CA HIS A 11 -0.61 21.58 -5.01
C HIS A 11 -0.63 21.43 -6.52
N SER A 12 -1.48 22.18 -7.21
CA SER A 12 -1.52 22.18 -8.67
C SER A 12 -1.71 23.58 -9.20
N THR A 13 -0.88 23.96 -10.16
CA THR A 13 -1.04 25.19 -10.93
C THR A 13 -1.71 24.87 -12.26
N VAL A 14 -2.86 25.50 -12.51
CA VAL A 14 -3.66 25.24 -13.71
C VAL A 14 -3.67 26.45 -14.62
N ASN A 15 -3.32 26.26 -15.88
CA ASN A 15 -3.55 27.24 -16.94
C ASN A 15 -5.01 27.09 -17.43
N LEU A 16 -5.88 27.98 -16.98
CA LEU A 16 -7.31 27.92 -17.31
C LEU A 16 -7.60 28.17 -18.80
N LYS A 17 -6.75 28.94 -19.49
CA LYS A 17 -6.93 29.22 -20.94
C LYS A 17 -6.65 27.97 -21.77
N GLU A 18 -5.60 27.24 -21.42
CA GLU A 18 -5.20 26.02 -22.12
C GLU A 18 -5.85 24.76 -21.54
N ARG A 19 -6.55 24.88 -20.40
CA ARG A 19 -7.13 23.77 -19.64
C ARG A 19 -6.10 22.67 -19.33
N LYS A 20 -4.90 23.10 -18.90
CA LYS A 20 -3.79 22.20 -18.59
C LYS A 20 -3.26 22.45 -17.20
N VAL A 21 -2.88 21.39 -16.52
CA VAL A 21 -2.04 21.46 -15.34
C VAL A 21 -0.62 21.71 -15.80
N VAL A 22 0.00 22.79 -15.33
CA VAL A 22 1.35 23.21 -15.73
C VAL A 22 2.41 22.88 -14.68
N ASP A 23 2.00 22.69 -13.43
CA ASP A 23 2.86 22.30 -12.33
C ASP A 23 2.09 21.57 -11.24
N THR A 24 2.70 20.58 -10.61
CA THR A 24 2.12 19.86 -9.48
C THR A 24 3.18 19.50 -8.45
N ALA A 25 2.76 19.42 -7.18
CA ALA A 25 3.57 18.91 -6.09
C ALA A 25 2.73 18.07 -5.15
N SER A 26 3.28 16.93 -4.71
CA SER A 26 2.74 16.16 -3.59
C SER A 26 3.53 16.45 -2.32
N MET A 27 2.86 16.53 -1.18
CA MET A 27 3.46 16.97 0.07
C MET A 27 3.04 16.07 1.21
N ALA A 28 4.01 15.50 1.92
CA ALA A 28 3.78 14.97 3.25
C ALA A 28 3.75 16.14 4.25
N THR A 29 2.59 16.39 4.84
CA THR A 29 2.35 17.60 5.65
C THR A 29 2.59 17.39 7.14
N LEU A 30 2.94 16.17 7.57
CA LEU A 30 3.15 15.82 8.97
C LEU A 30 4.52 15.17 9.19
N PHE A 31 5.27 15.70 10.14
CA PHE A 31 6.48 15.08 10.69
C PHE A 31 6.17 14.39 12.02
N ARG A 32 6.60 13.12 12.19
CA ARG A 32 6.47 12.39 13.45
C ARG A 32 7.78 11.83 13.99
N GLY A 33 8.86 11.88 13.21
CA GLY A 33 10.22 11.63 13.65
C GLY A 33 10.54 10.18 14.04
N TYR A 34 9.99 9.19 13.35
CA TYR A 34 10.27 7.77 13.66
C TYR A 34 11.75 7.43 13.55
N GLU A 35 12.49 8.01 12.62
CA GLU A 35 13.92 7.85 12.46
C GLU A 35 14.70 8.31 13.71
N ILE A 36 14.18 9.35 14.38
CA ILE A 36 14.78 9.86 15.62
C ILE A 36 14.32 9.03 16.81
N ILE A 37 13.04 8.66 16.87
CA ILE A 37 12.46 7.88 17.98
C ILE A 37 13.13 6.51 18.11
N LEU A 38 13.46 5.87 16.98
CA LEU A 38 14.06 4.54 16.98
C LEU A 38 15.55 4.51 17.34
N ARG A 39 16.24 5.66 17.26
CA ARG A 39 17.66 5.74 17.59
C ARG A 39 17.91 5.41 19.06
N GLY A 40 18.87 4.52 19.31
CA GLY A 40 19.24 4.09 20.65
C GLY A 40 18.22 3.23 21.38
N ARG A 41 17.15 2.81 20.69
CA ARG A 41 16.16 1.86 21.22
C ARG A 41 16.62 0.42 21.03
N ASP A 42 16.08 -0.45 21.87
CA ASP A 42 16.26 -1.88 21.67
C ASP A 42 15.62 -2.31 20.33
N PRO A 43 16.32 -3.01 19.44
CA PRO A 43 15.75 -3.48 18.18
C PRO A 43 14.46 -4.27 18.33
N ARG A 44 14.29 -4.99 19.46
CA ARG A 44 13.06 -5.75 19.75
C ARG A 44 11.81 -4.88 19.86
N ASP A 45 11.96 -3.61 20.22
CA ASP A 45 10.85 -2.67 20.35
C ASP A 45 10.44 -2.05 19.01
N ALA A 46 11.28 -2.15 17.98
CA ALA A 46 11.08 -1.43 16.74
C ALA A 46 9.78 -1.85 16.01
N ALA A 47 9.41 -3.12 16.04
CA ALA A 47 8.18 -3.60 15.42
C ALA A 47 6.93 -2.98 16.08
N PHE A 48 6.95 -2.82 17.40
CA PHE A 48 5.87 -2.17 18.15
C PHE A 48 5.83 -0.66 17.92
N ILE A 49 6.98 0.00 17.96
CA ILE A 49 7.07 1.45 17.76
C ILE A 49 6.66 1.82 16.33
N SER A 50 7.21 1.17 15.32
CA SER A 50 6.93 1.46 13.91
C SER A 50 5.48 1.20 13.54
N SER A 51 4.81 0.23 14.16
CA SER A 51 3.39 -0.02 13.91
C SER A 51 2.51 1.20 14.19
N ARG A 52 2.92 2.09 15.12
CA ARG A 52 2.19 3.33 15.46
C ARG A 52 2.33 4.42 14.39
N ALA A 53 3.10 4.17 13.35
CA ALA A 53 3.16 5.08 12.20
C ALA A 53 1.79 5.23 11.51
N CYS A 54 0.97 4.17 11.53
CA CYS A 54 -0.33 4.21 10.90
C CYS A 54 -1.38 3.42 11.70
N GLY A 55 -2.56 4.00 11.90
CA GLY A 55 -3.71 3.32 12.52
C GLY A 55 -4.48 2.41 11.57
N VAL A 56 -4.23 2.49 10.27
CA VAL A 56 -4.85 1.64 9.23
C VAL A 56 -3.91 0.48 8.85
N CYS A 57 -2.61 0.76 8.67
CA CYS A 57 -1.62 -0.19 8.17
C CYS A 57 -0.55 -0.57 9.20
N GLY A 58 -0.88 -0.54 10.48
CA GLY A 58 0.06 -0.82 11.58
C GLY A 58 0.67 -2.22 11.55
N GLY A 59 -0.07 -3.22 11.08
CA GLY A 59 0.42 -4.59 10.92
C GLY A 59 1.50 -4.72 9.86
N VAL A 60 1.35 -4.01 8.74
CA VAL A 60 2.36 -3.98 7.66
C VAL A 60 3.66 -3.34 8.17
N HIS A 61 3.58 -2.19 8.89
CA HIS A 61 4.74 -1.56 9.50
C HIS A 61 5.45 -2.48 10.49
N SER A 62 4.69 -3.19 11.33
CA SER A 62 5.23 -4.15 12.31
C SER A 62 5.97 -5.29 11.60
N THR A 63 5.34 -5.88 10.57
CA THR A 63 5.94 -6.96 9.77
C THR A 63 7.21 -6.51 9.07
N ALA A 64 7.18 -5.36 8.37
CA ALA A 64 8.35 -4.83 7.68
C ALA A 64 9.51 -4.54 8.65
N SER A 65 9.22 -4.01 9.84
CA SER A 65 10.22 -3.77 10.87
C SER A 65 10.83 -5.08 11.41
N ALA A 66 10.00 -6.10 11.63
CA ALA A 66 10.49 -7.41 12.06
C ALA A 66 11.41 -8.04 11.01
N LEU A 67 11.02 -8.01 9.73
CA LEU A 67 11.85 -8.51 8.62
C LEU A 67 13.18 -7.74 8.53
N ALA A 68 13.15 -6.41 8.66
CA ALA A 68 14.38 -5.60 8.61
C ALA A 68 15.36 -5.97 9.73
N ILE A 69 14.86 -6.21 10.95
CA ILE A 69 15.69 -6.61 12.08
C ILE A 69 16.22 -8.03 11.92
N GLU A 70 15.40 -8.95 11.43
CA GLU A 70 15.80 -10.33 11.13
C GLU A 70 16.97 -10.35 10.13
N MET A 71 16.85 -9.56 9.06
CA MET A 71 17.94 -9.45 8.07
C MET A 71 19.18 -8.76 8.64
N ALA A 72 19.03 -7.78 9.53
CA ALA A 72 20.16 -7.08 10.14
C ALA A 72 20.91 -7.95 11.17
N LEU A 73 20.22 -8.87 11.84
CA LEU A 73 20.76 -9.69 12.91
C LEU A 73 20.92 -11.18 12.52
N ASP A 74 20.60 -11.52 11.29
CA ASP A 74 20.64 -12.89 10.75
C ASP A 74 19.78 -13.87 11.58
N ILE A 75 18.55 -13.44 11.92
CA ILE A 75 17.60 -14.21 12.72
C ILE A 75 16.59 -14.89 11.81
N LYS A 76 16.70 -16.20 11.65
CA LYS A 76 15.74 -16.99 10.88
C LYS A 76 14.49 -17.32 11.72
N PRO A 77 13.29 -16.90 11.30
CA PRO A 77 12.04 -17.31 11.97
C PRO A 77 11.73 -18.79 11.71
N PRO A 78 11.02 -19.47 12.63
CA PRO A 78 10.51 -20.81 12.36
C PRO A 78 9.42 -20.77 11.27
N PRO A 79 9.23 -21.85 10.48
CA PRO A 79 8.25 -21.91 9.38
C PRO A 79 6.85 -21.48 9.80
N LEU A 80 6.36 -21.95 10.94
CA LEU A 80 5.04 -21.55 11.45
C LEU A 80 4.94 -20.03 11.71
N GLY A 81 6.01 -19.40 12.19
CA GLY A 81 6.04 -17.94 12.39
C GLY A 81 5.91 -17.18 11.07
N ILE A 82 6.52 -17.66 10.00
CA ILE A 82 6.39 -17.09 8.65
C ILE A 82 4.96 -17.24 8.15
N VAL A 83 4.38 -18.44 8.24
CA VAL A 83 2.99 -18.69 7.82
C VAL A 83 2.01 -17.79 8.56
N ILE A 84 2.14 -17.65 9.89
CA ILE A 84 1.25 -16.79 10.68
C ILE A 84 1.38 -15.31 10.27
N ARG A 85 2.61 -14.83 10.03
CA ARG A 85 2.79 -13.46 9.49
C ARG A 85 2.16 -13.28 8.12
N ASN A 86 2.26 -14.28 7.25
CA ASN A 86 1.59 -14.26 5.95
C ASN A 86 0.06 -14.19 6.08
N LEU A 87 -0.53 -14.93 7.02
CA LEU A 87 -1.96 -14.86 7.31
C LEU A 87 -2.38 -13.50 7.86
N LEU A 88 -1.58 -12.91 8.75
CA LEU A 88 -1.81 -11.56 9.27
C LEU A 88 -1.76 -10.53 8.14
N LEU A 89 -0.76 -10.61 7.27
CA LEU A 89 -0.65 -9.73 6.12
C LEU A 89 -1.85 -9.90 5.16
N SER A 90 -2.31 -11.13 4.95
CA SER A 90 -3.50 -11.40 4.12
C SER A 90 -4.77 -10.77 4.72
N CYS A 91 -4.93 -10.76 6.05
CA CYS A 91 -6.03 -10.05 6.69
C CYS A 91 -5.97 -8.52 6.47
N GLU A 92 -4.76 -7.92 6.40
CA GLU A 92 -4.60 -6.51 6.04
C GLU A 92 -5.17 -6.24 4.63
N TYR A 93 -4.94 -7.12 3.66
CA TYR A 93 -5.53 -7.00 2.32
C TYR A 93 -7.05 -7.12 2.33
N LEU A 94 -7.59 -8.09 3.08
CA LEU A 94 -9.04 -8.27 3.21
C LEU A 94 -9.71 -7.09 3.92
N TYR A 95 -8.98 -6.39 4.77
CA TYR A 95 -9.43 -5.17 5.42
C TYR A 95 -9.28 -3.95 4.49
N ASP A 96 -8.09 -3.73 3.94
CA ASP A 96 -7.70 -2.48 3.28
C ASP A 96 -8.36 -2.31 1.91
N ASN A 97 -8.46 -3.37 1.11
CA ASN A 97 -9.08 -3.27 -0.21
C ASN A 97 -10.54 -2.82 -0.16
N PRO A 98 -11.45 -3.43 0.64
CA PRO A 98 -12.81 -2.93 0.76
C PRO A 98 -12.90 -1.54 1.39
N LEU A 99 -12.03 -1.23 2.35
CA LEU A 99 -11.93 0.09 2.94
C LEU A 99 -11.64 1.13 1.85
N HIS A 100 -10.64 0.87 1.01
CA HIS A 100 -10.23 1.82 -0.02
C HIS A 100 -11.33 1.98 -1.08
N ILE A 101 -11.78 0.90 -1.69
CA ILE A 101 -12.69 0.98 -2.87
C ILE A 101 -14.11 1.41 -2.52
N PHE A 102 -14.63 1.12 -1.33
CA PHE A 102 -16.01 1.47 -0.98
C PHE A 102 -16.12 2.67 -0.04
N ILE A 103 -15.13 2.88 0.86
CA ILE A 103 -15.23 3.91 1.89
C ILE A 103 -14.42 5.15 1.56
N LEU A 104 -13.23 4.99 0.96
CA LEU A 104 -12.37 6.13 0.61
C LEU A 104 -12.63 6.64 -0.82
N ALA A 105 -12.62 5.75 -1.82
CA ALA A 105 -12.79 6.11 -3.23
C ALA A 105 -14.26 6.00 -3.68
N GLY A 106 -15.03 5.05 -3.15
CA GLY A 106 -16.40 4.78 -3.54
C GLY A 106 -17.33 6.01 -3.52
N PRO A 107 -17.24 6.90 -2.52
CA PRO A 107 -18.02 8.13 -2.50
C PRO A 107 -17.91 9.01 -3.75
N ASP A 108 -16.78 8.95 -4.47
CA ASP A 108 -16.58 9.72 -5.70
C ASP A 108 -17.51 9.24 -6.85
N PHE A 109 -17.99 8.00 -6.76
CA PHE A 109 -18.92 7.38 -7.70
C PHE A 109 -20.35 7.30 -7.14
N SER A 110 -20.60 7.91 -5.98
CA SER A 110 -21.92 7.88 -5.35
C SER A 110 -22.93 8.77 -6.05
N GLU A 111 -24.21 8.41 -5.93
CA GLU A 111 -25.34 9.22 -6.42
C GLU A 111 -25.22 10.68 -5.99
N VAL A 112 -24.98 10.93 -4.69
CA VAL A 112 -24.94 12.29 -4.13
C VAL A 112 -23.89 13.14 -4.83
N LEU A 113 -22.67 12.62 -4.99
CA LEU A 113 -21.60 13.38 -5.61
C LEU A 113 -21.77 13.50 -7.13
N ILE A 114 -22.16 12.42 -7.81
CA ILE A 114 -22.31 12.43 -9.27
C ILE A 114 -23.46 13.37 -9.69
N ARG A 115 -24.57 13.40 -8.96
CA ARG A 115 -25.67 14.35 -9.25
C ARG A 115 -25.25 15.82 -9.09
N GLU A 116 -24.39 16.10 -8.12
CA GLU A 116 -23.89 17.44 -7.86
C GLU A 116 -22.87 17.91 -8.90
N THR A 117 -21.93 17.02 -9.27
CA THR A 117 -20.75 17.40 -10.06
C THR A 117 -20.90 17.09 -11.56
N ASN A 118 -21.62 16.03 -11.91
CA ASN A 118 -21.76 15.51 -13.28
C ASN A 118 -23.19 14.96 -13.51
N PRO A 119 -24.23 15.81 -13.48
CA PRO A 119 -25.63 15.37 -13.54
C PRO A 119 -25.96 14.60 -14.83
N GLU A 120 -25.26 14.86 -15.93
CA GLU A 120 -25.42 14.12 -17.20
C GLU A 120 -24.96 12.65 -17.08
N VAL A 121 -23.95 12.39 -16.28
CA VAL A 121 -23.48 11.03 -15.98
C VAL A 121 -24.55 10.28 -15.17
N TRP A 122 -25.20 10.96 -14.22
CA TRP A 122 -26.30 10.36 -13.47
C TRP A 122 -27.47 9.95 -14.39
N VAL A 123 -27.90 10.85 -15.27
CA VAL A 123 -28.98 10.55 -16.24
C VAL A 123 -28.63 9.36 -17.14
N ALA A 124 -27.36 9.22 -17.51
CA ALA A 124 -26.88 8.06 -18.25
C ALA A 124 -26.95 6.78 -17.39
N ALA A 125 -26.52 6.85 -16.11
CA ALA A 125 -26.52 5.72 -15.18
C ALA A 125 -27.93 5.18 -14.90
N GLU A 126 -28.95 6.04 -14.84
CA GLU A 126 -30.36 5.64 -14.67
C GLU A 126 -30.88 4.77 -15.83
N ARG A 127 -30.23 4.83 -16.99
CA ARG A 127 -30.61 4.09 -18.20
C ARG A 127 -29.70 2.91 -18.48
N ALA A 128 -28.48 2.92 -17.96
CA ALA A 128 -27.47 1.91 -18.19
C ALA A 128 -27.75 0.62 -17.39
N PRO A 129 -27.94 -0.53 -18.06
CA PRO A 129 -28.02 -1.82 -17.37
C PRO A 129 -26.63 -2.24 -16.88
N THR A 130 -26.59 -3.02 -15.81
CA THR A 130 -25.38 -3.70 -15.37
C THR A 130 -25.10 -4.94 -16.23
N LYS A 131 -23.82 -5.29 -16.40
CA LYS A 131 -23.39 -6.50 -17.14
C LYS A 131 -23.33 -7.72 -16.21
N TYR A 132 -22.98 -7.50 -14.94
CA TYR A 132 -22.72 -8.58 -13.97
C TYR A 132 -23.83 -8.72 -12.91
N SER A 133 -25.08 -8.40 -13.29
CA SER A 133 -26.24 -8.45 -12.38
C SER A 133 -26.48 -9.81 -11.73
N GLU A 134 -26.06 -10.91 -12.34
CA GLU A 134 -26.19 -12.27 -11.79
C GLU A 134 -25.28 -12.46 -10.56
N THR A 135 -24.14 -11.75 -10.52
CA THR A 135 -23.16 -11.85 -9.43
C THR A 135 -23.49 -10.94 -8.26
N HIS A 136 -23.93 -9.70 -8.52
CA HIS A 136 -24.13 -8.69 -7.47
C HIS A 136 -25.61 -8.27 -7.25
N GLY A 137 -26.51 -8.65 -8.13
CA GLY A 137 -27.97 -8.44 -7.97
C GLY A 137 -28.50 -7.09 -8.42
N TYR A 138 -27.67 -6.09 -8.71
CA TYR A 138 -28.08 -4.77 -9.21
C TYR A 138 -28.49 -4.85 -10.67
N LYS A 139 -29.52 -4.08 -11.08
CA LYS A 139 -30.02 -4.06 -12.47
C LYS A 139 -29.52 -2.87 -13.26
N LYS A 140 -29.22 -1.77 -12.60
CA LYS A 140 -28.77 -0.52 -13.22
C LYS A 140 -27.52 0.00 -12.53
N ILE A 141 -26.72 0.76 -13.26
CA ILE A 141 -25.55 1.44 -12.71
C ILE A 141 -25.95 2.44 -11.63
N SER A 142 -27.08 3.16 -11.81
CA SER A 142 -27.61 4.07 -10.78
C SER A 142 -27.89 3.37 -9.45
N ASP A 143 -28.34 2.12 -9.46
CA ASP A 143 -28.62 1.37 -8.23
C ASP A 143 -27.29 1.13 -7.43
N ILE A 144 -26.21 0.80 -8.14
CA ILE A 144 -24.87 0.68 -7.53
C ILE A 144 -24.42 2.03 -6.97
N MET A 145 -24.54 3.11 -7.76
CA MET A 145 -24.14 4.46 -7.34
C MET A 145 -24.92 4.93 -6.10
N THR A 146 -26.21 4.61 -5.99
CA THR A 146 -27.03 4.92 -4.80
C THR A 146 -26.50 4.16 -3.58
N ASP A 147 -26.15 2.89 -3.73
CA ASP A 147 -25.65 2.08 -2.62
C ASP A 147 -24.16 2.36 -2.28
N LEU A 148 -23.48 3.22 -3.06
CA LEU A 148 -22.18 3.81 -2.72
C LEU A 148 -22.30 5.11 -1.89
N ASN A 149 -23.51 5.65 -1.65
CA ASN A 149 -23.67 6.86 -0.85
C ASN A 149 -23.03 6.73 0.55
N PRO A 150 -22.23 7.72 0.96
CA PRO A 150 -21.55 7.67 2.26
C PRO A 150 -22.56 7.53 3.40
N LEU A 151 -22.25 6.68 4.37
CA LEU A 151 -22.99 6.43 5.62
C LEU A 151 -24.41 5.84 5.45
N THR A 152 -24.97 5.82 4.26
CA THR A 152 -26.35 5.39 4.00
C THR A 152 -26.48 4.26 2.97
N GLY A 153 -25.54 4.19 2.03
CA GLY A 153 -25.53 3.18 0.96
C GLY A 153 -25.22 1.79 1.50
N LYS A 154 -25.87 0.77 0.96
CA LYS A 154 -25.71 -0.62 1.41
C LYS A 154 -24.29 -1.12 1.17
N LEU A 155 -23.67 -0.80 0.04
CA LEU A 155 -22.30 -1.20 -0.27
C LEU A 155 -21.30 -0.55 0.68
N TYR A 156 -21.52 0.73 1.03
CA TYR A 156 -20.70 1.42 2.03
C TYR A 156 -20.80 0.76 3.41
N LEU A 157 -22.02 0.45 3.86
CA LEU A 157 -22.23 -0.19 5.16
C LEU A 157 -21.74 -1.64 5.21
N GLU A 158 -21.94 -2.40 4.12
CA GLU A 158 -21.41 -3.76 4.00
C GLU A 158 -19.87 -3.77 4.05
N ALA A 159 -19.23 -2.81 3.38
CA ALA A 159 -17.77 -2.69 3.45
C ALA A 159 -17.27 -2.41 4.88
N LEU A 160 -17.96 -1.56 5.65
CA LEU A 160 -17.65 -1.37 7.06
C LEU A 160 -17.75 -2.67 7.87
N GLU A 161 -18.79 -3.45 7.61
CA GLU A 161 -18.98 -4.76 8.26
C GLU A 161 -17.88 -5.76 7.88
N MET A 162 -17.56 -5.87 6.59
CA MET A 162 -16.51 -6.79 6.11
C MET A 162 -15.13 -6.38 6.62
N THR A 163 -14.84 -5.08 6.70
CA THR A 163 -13.59 -4.61 7.33
C THR A 163 -13.53 -4.97 8.82
N ARG A 164 -14.66 -5.00 9.52
CA ARG A 164 -14.75 -5.48 10.91
C ARG A 164 -14.43 -6.97 11.01
N VAL A 165 -15.01 -7.79 10.13
CA VAL A 165 -14.76 -9.24 10.10
C VAL A 165 -13.28 -9.56 9.84
N ALA A 166 -12.64 -8.85 8.90
CA ALA A 166 -11.20 -8.99 8.63
C ALA A 166 -10.34 -8.67 9.86
N ARG A 167 -10.70 -7.59 10.59
CA ARG A 167 -10.01 -7.21 11.84
C ARG A 167 -10.21 -8.23 12.96
N GLU A 168 -11.40 -8.81 13.06
CA GLU A 168 -11.66 -9.88 14.02
C GLU A 168 -10.83 -11.14 13.70
N ALA A 169 -10.69 -11.51 12.41
CA ALA A 169 -9.77 -12.58 12.00
C ALA A 169 -8.32 -12.24 12.37
N TYR A 170 -7.89 -11.02 12.09
CA TYR A 170 -6.56 -10.55 12.45
C TYR A 170 -6.26 -10.69 13.94
N VAL A 171 -7.19 -10.30 14.82
CA VAL A 171 -7.02 -10.31 16.28
C VAL A 171 -6.79 -11.71 16.82
N LEU A 172 -7.36 -12.75 16.22
CA LEU A 172 -7.14 -14.14 16.63
C LEU A 172 -5.66 -14.55 16.59
N LEU A 173 -4.91 -13.98 15.67
CA LEU A 173 -3.49 -14.28 15.49
C LEU A 173 -2.58 -13.13 15.96
N GLY A 174 -3.00 -11.90 15.75
CA GLY A 174 -2.24 -10.68 16.04
C GLY A 174 -2.43 -10.13 17.45
N GLY A 175 -3.41 -10.65 18.20
CA GLY A 175 -3.77 -10.25 19.58
C GLY A 175 -4.53 -8.94 19.63
N LYS A 176 -4.28 -8.01 18.73
CA LYS A 176 -4.87 -6.67 18.68
C LYS A 176 -4.92 -6.11 17.26
N TYR A 177 -5.89 -5.28 16.98
CA TYR A 177 -5.95 -4.44 15.78
C TYR A 177 -6.39 -3.00 16.14
N PRO A 178 -5.81 -1.95 15.57
CA PRO A 178 -4.53 -1.93 14.84
C PRO A 178 -3.35 -2.17 15.81
N HIS A 179 -2.15 -2.28 15.32
CA HIS A 179 -0.92 -2.43 16.11
C HIS A 179 -0.82 -3.79 16.80
N PRO A 180 -0.47 -4.84 16.04
CA PRO A 180 -0.35 -6.19 16.56
C PRO A 180 0.65 -6.27 17.73
N GLU A 181 0.40 -7.19 18.64
CA GLU A 181 1.24 -7.44 19.81
C GLU A 181 2.05 -8.74 19.68
N THR A 182 1.77 -9.53 18.65
CA THR A 182 2.38 -10.86 18.48
C THR A 182 3.52 -10.90 17.47
N ILE A 183 3.66 -9.89 16.60
CA ILE A 183 4.74 -9.82 15.61
C ILE A 183 6.01 -9.34 16.28
N ILE A 184 7.04 -10.17 16.24
CA ILE A 184 8.37 -9.89 16.80
C ILE A 184 9.45 -10.33 15.80
N PRO A 185 10.67 -9.79 15.87
CA PRO A 185 11.83 -10.39 15.18
C PRO A 185 12.01 -11.85 15.62
N GLY A 186 12.11 -12.76 14.65
CA GLY A 186 12.18 -14.20 14.91
C GLY A 186 10.83 -14.93 14.86
N GLY A 187 9.73 -14.23 14.46
CA GLY A 187 8.44 -14.87 14.22
C GLY A 187 7.26 -14.17 14.88
N VAL A 188 6.48 -14.95 15.61
CA VAL A 188 5.29 -14.50 16.36
C VAL A 188 5.26 -15.10 17.76
N THR A 189 4.64 -14.42 18.72
CA THR A 189 4.51 -14.90 20.11
C THR A 189 3.19 -15.62 20.38
N THR A 190 2.29 -15.66 19.40
CA THR A 190 0.96 -16.27 19.59
C THR A 190 1.04 -17.80 19.61
N THR A 191 0.21 -18.42 20.46
CA THR A 191 0.02 -19.87 20.47
C THR A 191 -1.14 -20.25 19.57
N ILE A 192 -0.87 -21.10 18.59
CA ILE A 192 -1.87 -21.55 17.63
C ILE A 192 -2.48 -22.87 18.09
N THR A 193 -3.80 -22.91 18.19
CA THR A 193 -4.58 -24.13 18.47
C THR A 193 -5.47 -24.46 17.27
N THR A 194 -5.93 -25.70 17.19
CA THR A 194 -6.93 -26.13 16.19
C THR A 194 -8.18 -25.25 16.23
N ASN A 195 -8.66 -24.93 17.43
CA ASN A 195 -9.83 -24.07 17.58
C ASN A 195 -9.58 -22.66 17.05
N THR A 196 -8.43 -22.06 17.37
CA THR A 196 -8.05 -20.75 16.81
C THR A 196 -8.07 -20.76 15.28
N MET A 197 -7.55 -21.81 14.65
CA MET A 197 -7.52 -21.93 13.20
C MET A 197 -8.91 -22.15 12.59
N ILE A 198 -9.79 -22.90 13.27
CA ILE A 198 -11.18 -23.06 12.84
C ILE A 198 -11.91 -21.71 12.90
N GLU A 199 -11.80 -20.99 14.01
CA GLU A 199 -12.39 -19.66 14.16
C GLU A 199 -11.87 -18.68 13.09
N PHE A 200 -10.58 -18.69 12.86
CA PHE A 200 -9.94 -17.88 11.83
C PHE A 200 -10.52 -18.21 10.44
N TYR A 201 -10.56 -19.49 10.06
CA TYR A 201 -11.11 -19.93 8.78
C TYR A 201 -12.58 -19.51 8.61
N LEU A 202 -13.41 -19.67 9.63
CA LEU A 202 -14.82 -19.25 9.58
C LEU A 202 -15.00 -17.75 9.34
N LYS A 203 -14.05 -16.91 9.82
CA LYS A 203 -14.05 -15.48 9.52
C LYS A 203 -13.67 -15.21 8.06
N LEU A 204 -12.88 -16.06 7.40
CA LEU A 204 -12.48 -15.87 6.01
C LEU A 204 -13.54 -16.33 5.00
N VAL A 205 -14.37 -17.32 5.35
CA VAL A 205 -15.38 -17.88 4.41
C VAL A 205 -16.23 -16.81 3.71
N PRO A 206 -16.78 -15.80 4.40
CA PRO A 206 -17.60 -14.78 3.74
C PRO A 206 -16.87 -14.00 2.63
N PHE A 207 -15.55 -13.90 2.72
CA PHE A 207 -14.77 -13.12 1.75
C PHE A 207 -14.69 -13.76 0.36
N PHE A 208 -14.90 -15.07 0.24
CA PHE A 208 -14.88 -15.73 -1.07
C PHE A 208 -15.97 -15.21 -2.02
N ASP A 209 -17.18 -15.02 -1.51
CA ASP A 209 -18.27 -14.49 -2.34
C ASP A 209 -18.29 -12.96 -2.35
N TYR A 210 -17.91 -12.34 -1.24
CA TYR A 210 -17.79 -10.89 -1.16
C TYR A 210 -16.78 -10.35 -2.17
N SER A 211 -15.60 -10.95 -2.31
CA SER A 211 -14.59 -10.49 -3.27
C SER A 211 -15.06 -10.59 -4.73
N LYS A 212 -15.77 -11.67 -5.09
CA LYS A 212 -16.35 -11.81 -6.44
C LYS A 212 -17.38 -10.70 -6.73
N ARG A 213 -18.21 -10.39 -5.73
CA ARG A 213 -19.19 -9.31 -5.84
C ARG A 213 -18.51 -7.94 -5.96
N CYS A 214 -17.45 -7.69 -5.19
CA CYS A 214 -16.67 -6.45 -5.29
C CYS A 214 -16.10 -6.25 -6.69
N ILE A 215 -15.50 -7.28 -7.27
CA ILE A 215 -14.96 -7.24 -8.64
C ILE A 215 -16.07 -6.90 -9.62
N ALA A 216 -17.18 -7.64 -9.61
CA ALA A 216 -18.28 -7.44 -10.53
C ALA A 216 -18.92 -6.04 -10.43
N ILE A 217 -19.04 -5.49 -9.23
CA ILE A 217 -19.56 -4.14 -9.00
C ILE A 217 -18.63 -3.08 -9.63
N TRP A 218 -17.32 -3.21 -9.39
CA TRP A 218 -16.36 -2.24 -9.88
C TRP A 218 -16.11 -2.37 -11.38
N ASP A 219 -16.17 -3.57 -11.94
CA ASP A 219 -16.14 -3.78 -13.39
C ASP A 219 -17.32 -3.05 -14.08
N ASP A 220 -18.52 -3.17 -13.52
CA ASP A 220 -19.68 -2.45 -14.05
C ASP A 220 -19.55 -0.92 -13.95
N ILE A 221 -19.04 -0.40 -12.83
CA ILE A 221 -18.82 1.05 -12.65
C ILE A 221 -17.75 1.55 -13.64
N TYR A 222 -16.60 0.90 -13.72
CA TYR A 222 -15.51 1.34 -14.61
C TYR A 222 -15.87 1.20 -16.08
N ASP A 223 -16.49 0.10 -16.46
CA ASP A 223 -16.98 -0.10 -17.84
C ASP A 223 -17.96 1.02 -18.25
N PHE A 224 -18.92 1.32 -17.37
CA PHE A 224 -19.86 2.42 -17.58
C PHE A 224 -19.15 3.77 -17.71
N MET A 225 -18.22 4.10 -16.82
CA MET A 225 -17.50 5.36 -16.87
C MET A 225 -16.66 5.48 -18.16
N TYR A 226 -16.08 4.40 -18.64
CA TYR A 226 -15.35 4.37 -19.91
C TYR A 226 -16.26 4.47 -21.14
N GLU A 227 -17.50 4.00 -21.05
CA GLU A 227 -18.51 4.20 -22.10
C GLU A 227 -18.98 5.65 -22.13
N VAL A 228 -19.18 6.28 -20.99
CA VAL A 228 -19.56 7.72 -20.88
C VAL A 228 -18.45 8.61 -21.43
N ASN A 229 -17.20 8.35 -21.08
CA ASN A 229 -16.08 9.12 -21.59
C ASN A 229 -14.82 8.25 -21.75
N PRO A 230 -14.49 7.84 -23.01
CA PRO A 230 -13.30 7.01 -23.28
C PRO A 230 -11.97 7.65 -22.85
N GLU A 231 -11.89 8.98 -22.70
CA GLU A 231 -10.67 9.65 -22.24
C GLU A 231 -10.33 9.31 -20.78
N TYR A 232 -11.31 8.84 -19.99
CA TYR A 232 -11.05 8.37 -18.63
C TYR A 232 -10.07 7.21 -18.57
N LYS A 233 -9.96 6.40 -19.63
CA LYS A 233 -8.94 5.34 -19.74
C LYS A 233 -7.51 5.87 -19.74
N LYS A 234 -7.32 7.15 -20.06
CA LYS A 234 -6.00 7.79 -20.13
C LYS A 234 -5.60 8.50 -18.83
N LEU A 235 -6.55 8.65 -17.90
CA LEU A 235 -6.26 9.30 -16.61
C LEU A 235 -5.27 8.46 -15.80
N GLY A 236 -4.25 9.12 -15.27
CA GLY A 236 -3.23 8.47 -14.46
C GLY A 236 -2.27 7.55 -15.22
N GLN A 237 -2.34 7.50 -16.55
CA GLN A 237 -1.38 6.72 -17.34
C GLN A 237 0.00 7.36 -17.26
N LEU A 238 0.94 6.63 -16.67
CA LEU A 238 2.36 6.90 -16.70
C LEU A 238 3.09 5.83 -17.51
N PRO A 239 4.34 6.09 -17.98
CA PRO A 239 5.17 4.99 -18.46
C PRO A 239 5.20 3.91 -17.40
N ALA A 240 4.84 2.67 -17.74
CA ALA A 240 4.69 1.57 -16.79
C ALA A 240 6.05 1.15 -16.20
N THR A 241 6.65 2.05 -15.41
CA THR A 241 7.81 1.81 -14.55
C THR A 241 7.25 1.53 -13.17
N MET A 242 7.36 0.29 -12.75
CA MET A 242 6.76 -0.22 -11.52
C MET A 242 7.80 -0.98 -10.73
N VAL A 243 7.71 -0.92 -9.40
CA VAL A 243 8.58 -1.66 -8.49
C VAL A 243 7.73 -2.29 -7.40
N ASP A 244 7.93 -3.57 -7.15
CA ASP A 244 7.38 -4.28 -6.00
C ASP A 244 8.40 -5.28 -5.45
N PHE A 245 8.54 -5.34 -4.13
CA PHE A 245 9.47 -6.29 -3.47
C PHE A 245 8.87 -7.70 -3.33
N GLY A 246 7.66 -7.92 -3.83
CA GLY A 246 6.94 -9.15 -3.60
C GLY A 246 6.44 -9.29 -2.16
N GLN A 247 5.64 -10.32 -1.91
CA GLN A 247 5.06 -10.57 -0.58
C GLN A 247 4.80 -12.04 -0.35
N TRP A 248 4.52 -12.36 0.93
CA TRP A 248 4.25 -13.70 1.43
C TRP A 248 5.45 -14.63 1.26
N ASP A 249 6.37 -14.50 2.20
CA ASP A 249 7.58 -15.32 2.24
C ASP A 249 7.22 -16.81 2.31
N HIS A 250 7.92 -17.62 1.54
CA HIS A 250 7.76 -19.06 1.59
C HIS A 250 8.49 -19.63 2.82
N GLU A 251 7.78 -20.37 3.63
CA GLU A 251 8.20 -20.85 4.95
C GLU A 251 9.46 -21.75 4.93
N ASP A 252 9.67 -22.46 3.83
CA ASP A 252 10.83 -23.35 3.68
C ASP A 252 12.08 -22.65 3.10
N PHE A 253 11.88 -21.50 2.41
CA PHE A 253 12.95 -20.82 1.69
C PHE A 253 13.44 -19.54 2.36
N TYR A 254 12.57 -18.80 3.04
CA TYR A 254 12.97 -17.58 3.72
C TYR A 254 13.95 -17.88 4.86
N ASP A 255 15.16 -17.35 4.78
CA ASP A 255 16.21 -17.57 5.75
C ASP A 255 16.71 -16.30 6.46
N ALA A 256 16.09 -15.16 6.20
CA ALA A 256 16.45 -13.83 6.67
C ALA A 256 17.82 -13.31 6.21
N SER A 257 18.53 -14.04 5.35
CA SER A 257 19.85 -13.64 4.88
C SER A 257 19.74 -12.67 3.70
N TYR A 258 20.36 -11.49 3.82
CA TYR A 258 20.49 -10.58 2.67
C TYR A 258 21.29 -11.23 1.52
N LYS A 259 22.28 -12.06 1.85
CA LYS A 259 23.12 -12.74 0.83
C LYS A 259 22.30 -13.63 -0.08
N ASN A 260 21.28 -14.28 0.47
CA ASN A 260 20.41 -15.22 -0.24
C ASN A 260 19.08 -14.56 -0.67
N CYS A 261 18.93 -13.22 -0.54
CA CYS A 261 17.64 -12.58 -0.74
C CYS A 261 17.06 -12.75 -2.16
N ASN A 262 17.86 -12.92 -3.16
CA ASN A 262 17.39 -13.24 -4.51
C ASN A 262 16.75 -14.63 -4.56
N GLU A 263 17.33 -15.62 -3.87
CA GLU A 263 16.85 -17.01 -3.88
C GLU A 263 15.52 -17.15 -3.15
N TRP A 264 15.43 -16.65 -1.92
CA TRP A 264 14.17 -16.71 -1.18
C TRP A 264 13.13 -15.70 -1.69
N GLY A 265 13.57 -14.56 -2.25
CA GLY A 265 12.69 -13.57 -2.84
C GLY A 265 11.90 -14.10 -4.04
N GLU A 266 12.56 -14.86 -4.92
CA GLU A 266 11.91 -15.51 -6.06
C GLU A 266 10.86 -16.57 -5.66
N LYS A 267 10.92 -17.06 -4.42
CA LYS A 267 9.96 -18.03 -3.87
C LYS A 267 8.77 -17.39 -3.16
N ARG A 268 8.74 -16.07 -3.03
CA ARG A 268 7.55 -15.37 -2.53
C ARG A 268 6.34 -15.71 -3.38
N TRP A 269 5.17 -15.79 -2.78
CA TRP A 269 3.93 -16.08 -3.49
C TRP A 269 3.58 -14.96 -4.49
N SER A 270 3.88 -13.71 -4.13
CA SER A 270 3.90 -12.59 -5.07
C SER A 270 5.35 -12.29 -5.41
N THR A 271 5.75 -12.52 -6.66
CA THR A 271 7.14 -12.37 -7.12
C THR A 271 7.58 -10.91 -7.05
N PRO A 272 8.79 -10.61 -6.54
CA PRO A 272 9.36 -9.27 -6.63
C PRO A 272 9.71 -8.91 -8.06
N GLY A 273 9.80 -7.62 -8.36
CA GLY A 273 10.32 -7.20 -9.65
C GLY A 273 10.25 -5.71 -9.91
N ALA A 274 10.88 -5.32 -11.01
CA ALA A 274 10.76 -3.99 -11.57
C ALA A 274 10.46 -4.06 -13.06
N THR A 275 9.58 -3.16 -13.52
CA THR A 275 9.32 -2.97 -14.94
C THR A 275 9.76 -1.58 -15.39
N VAL A 276 10.17 -1.45 -16.64
CA VAL A 276 10.45 -0.18 -17.30
C VAL A 276 9.71 -0.16 -18.62
N ASN A 277 8.85 0.83 -18.81
CA ASN A 277 7.98 0.92 -19.98
C ASN A 277 7.17 -0.38 -20.21
N GLY A 278 6.65 -0.97 -19.14
CA GLY A 278 5.84 -2.18 -19.17
C GLY A 278 6.61 -3.50 -19.40
N LYS A 279 7.95 -3.46 -19.47
CA LYS A 279 8.78 -4.66 -19.62
C LYS A 279 9.46 -4.99 -18.32
N LEU A 280 9.33 -6.22 -17.86
CA LEU A 280 10.04 -6.74 -16.70
C LEU A 280 11.55 -6.69 -16.96
N VAL A 281 12.28 -6.03 -16.06
CA VAL A 281 13.75 -5.85 -16.19
C VAL A 281 14.53 -6.65 -15.15
N THR A 282 13.94 -6.90 -13.99
CA THR A 282 14.54 -7.74 -12.94
C THR A 282 13.47 -8.28 -12.00
N THR A 283 13.75 -9.46 -11.41
CA THR A 283 13.02 -10.06 -10.29
C THR A 283 13.89 -10.18 -9.04
N ARG A 284 15.13 -9.73 -9.11
CA ARG A 284 16.12 -9.88 -8.06
C ARG A 284 15.97 -8.79 -7.00
N LEU A 285 15.82 -9.18 -5.74
CA LEU A 285 15.70 -8.24 -4.63
C LEU A 285 16.94 -7.36 -4.46
N THR A 286 18.14 -7.86 -4.77
CA THR A 286 19.37 -7.04 -4.73
C THR A 286 19.30 -5.91 -5.74
N ASP A 287 18.85 -6.17 -6.98
CA ASP A 287 18.78 -5.14 -8.02
C ASP A 287 17.72 -4.09 -7.65
N LEU A 288 16.61 -4.55 -7.04
CA LEU A 288 15.60 -3.62 -6.53
C LEU A 288 16.21 -2.73 -5.45
N ASN A 289 16.87 -3.33 -4.45
CA ASN A 289 17.42 -2.58 -3.34
C ASN A 289 18.49 -1.57 -3.79
N VAL A 290 19.49 -1.98 -4.54
CA VAL A 290 20.60 -1.08 -4.93
C VAL A 290 20.17 0.05 -5.89
N GLY A 291 19.06 -0.12 -6.60
CA GLY A 291 18.53 0.88 -7.51
C GLY A 291 17.79 2.04 -6.84
N PHE A 292 17.50 1.95 -5.54
CA PHE A 292 16.79 3.01 -4.84
C PHE A 292 17.69 4.19 -4.50
N GLU A 293 17.18 5.38 -4.80
CA GLU A 293 17.75 6.67 -4.39
C GLU A 293 16.64 7.54 -3.81
N GLU A 294 16.97 8.33 -2.80
CA GLU A 294 16.07 9.32 -2.21
C GLU A 294 16.70 10.71 -2.31
N PHE A 295 15.93 11.68 -2.75
CA PHE A 295 16.34 13.07 -2.93
C PHE A 295 15.58 13.97 -1.97
N ILE A 296 16.25 14.97 -1.44
CA ILE A 296 15.74 15.86 -0.38
C ILE A 296 15.51 17.30 -0.82
N GLU A 297 15.71 17.62 -2.09
CA GLU A 297 15.75 18.99 -2.63
C GLU A 297 14.50 19.82 -2.28
N HIS A 298 13.34 19.15 -2.22
CA HIS A 298 12.07 19.78 -1.89
C HIS A 298 11.53 19.36 -0.51
N SER A 299 12.41 18.90 0.39
CA SER A 299 12.01 18.45 1.71
C SER A 299 12.56 19.33 2.82
N TYR A 300 11.97 19.20 4.04
CA TYR A 300 12.44 19.86 5.26
C TYR A 300 13.61 19.11 5.91
N TYR A 301 14.33 18.29 5.18
CA TYR A 301 15.51 17.59 5.68
C TYR A 301 16.80 18.22 5.20
N GLU A 302 17.85 18.09 6.02
CA GLU A 302 19.21 18.49 5.65
C GLU A 302 19.89 17.42 4.79
N PRO A 303 20.82 17.85 3.92
CA PRO A 303 21.69 16.90 3.22
C PRO A 303 22.50 16.06 4.20
N TRP A 304 22.79 14.82 3.79
CA TRP A 304 23.66 13.95 4.56
C TRP A 304 25.12 14.30 4.36
N GLU A 305 25.89 14.33 5.46
CA GLU A 305 27.32 14.56 5.41
C GLU A 305 28.10 13.25 5.17
N ASP A 306 27.57 12.13 5.64
CA ASP A 306 28.24 10.84 5.59
C ASP A 306 27.67 9.90 4.53
N TYR A 307 28.61 9.15 3.93
CA TYR A 307 28.36 8.09 2.99
C TYR A 307 29.07 6.81 3.47
N PRO A 308 28.54 6.16 4.54
CA PRO A 308 29.22 5.03 5.18
C PRO A 308 29.20 3.76 4.33
N PHE A 309 28.12 3.52 3.58
CA PHE A 309 27.98 2.30 2.79
C PHE A 309 28.30 2.56 1.32
N LYS A 310 29.35 1.90 0.83
CA LYS A 310 29.78 1.94 -0.58
C LYS A 310 29.17 0.81 -1.40
N THR A 311 28.88 -0.30 -0.73
CA THR A 311 28.31 -1.51 -1.33
C THR A 311 27.24 -2.10 -0.41
N ASP A 312 26.36 -2.88 -1.00
CA ASP A 312 25.50 -3.80 -0.24
C ASP A 312 26.30 -4.99 0.33
N PRO A 313 25.73 -5.86 1.17
CA PRO A 313 26.40 -7.06 1.69
C PRO A 313 26.83 -8.07 0.62
N ASN A 314 26.31 -7.99 -0.59
CA ASN A 314 26.70 -8.82 -1.73
C ASN A 314 27.80 -8.19 -2.59
N GLY A 315 28.32 -7.01 -2.19
CA GLY A 315 29.37 -6.30 -2.90
C GLY A 315 28.89 -5.44 -4.08
N ASN A 316 27.58 -5.29 -4.28
CA ASN A 316 27.04 -4.43 -5.32
C ASN A 316 27.19 -2.95 -4.92
N PRO A 317 27.66 -2.04 -5.81
CA PRO A 317 27.78 -0.63 -5.50
C PRO A 317 26.44 0.00 -5.20
N ILE A 318 26.36 0.84 -4.17
CA ILE A 318 25.18 1.65 -3.87
C ILE A 318 25.52 3.14 -3.91
N SER A 319 24.51 3.93 -4.31
CA SER A 319 24.62 5.38 -4.44
C SER A 319 24.81 6.08 -3.09
N PRO A 320 25.47 7.26 -3.05
CA PRO A 320 25.38 8.15 -1.88
C PRO A 320 23.94 8.49 -1.50
N ASN A 321 23.03 8.51 -2.46
CA ASN A 321 21.60 8.76 -2.23
C ASN A 321 20.80 7.52 -1.84
N HIS A 322 21.43 6.37 -1.70
CA HIS A 322 20.76 5.16 -1.25
C HIS A 322 20.19 5.33 0.17
N PRO A 323 19.00 4.82 0.48
CA PRO A 323 18.37 4.95 1.80
C PRO A 323 19.27 4.53 2.99
N TRP A 324 20.14 3.54 2.81
CA TRP A 324 21.07 3.10 3.87
C TRP A 324 22.14 4.13 4.23
N ASN A 325 22.46 5.03 3.32
CA ASN A 325 23.42 6.09 3.54
C ASN A 325 22.81 7.30 4.24
N LYS A 326 21.54 7.20 4.64
CA LYS A 326 20.77 8.36 5.03
C LYS A 326 20.30 8.29 6.46
N THR A 327 20.71 9.29 7.23
CA THR A 327 20.11 9.60 8.50
C THR A 327 19.38 10.92 8.34
N THR A 328 18.05 10.89 8.27
CA THR A 328 17.24 12.09 8.10
C THR A 328 17.39 13.03 9.28
N ILE A 329 17.93 14.23 9.04
CA ILE A 329 18.03 15.30 10.01
C ILE A 329 16.94 16.31 9.68
N PRO A 330 15.90 16.45 10.51
CA PRO A 330 14.84 17.42 10.26
C PRO A 330 15.38 18.83 10.44
N ARG A 331 15.03 19.71 9.51
CA ARG A 331 15.27 21.15 9.58
C ARG A 331 13.92 21.85 9.75
N PRO A 332 13.40 21.99 10.97
CA PRO A 332 12.23 22.81 11.19
C PRO A 332 12.57 24.27 10.86
N GLY A 333 11.83 24.88 10.01
CA GLY A 333 12.05 26.26 9.56
C GLY A 333 10.86 26.80 8.81
N GLU A 334 11.00 28.00 8.27
CA GLU A 334 9.97 28.62 7.48
C GLU A 334 9.60 27.76 6.26
N GLN A 335 8.30 27.64 6.01
CA GLN A 335 7.79 26.96 4.85
C GLN A 335 8.15 27.76 3.59
N ASP A 336 8.98 27.19 2.76
CA ASP A 336 9.28 27.70 1.43
C ASP A 336 8.64 26.81 0.37
N TRP A 337 7.45 27.19 -0.08
CA TRP A 337 6.68 26.47 -1.09
C TRP A 337 7.39 26.33 -2.43
N LYS A 338 8.45 27.10 -2.66
CA LYS A 338 9.23 27.00 -3.90
C LYS A 338 10.42 26.04 -3.78
N ALA A 339 10.96 25.88 -2.58
CA ALA A 339 12.16 25.07 -2.33
C ALA A 339 11.91 23.90 -1.38
N ARG A 340 11.05 24.08 -0.35
CA ARG A 340 10.79 23.08 0.69
C ARG A 340 9.32 23.05 1.02
N TYR A 341 8.67 21.93 0.81
CA TYR A 341 7.23 21.81 1.01
C TYR A 341 6.79 20.44 1.56
N SER A 342 7.72 19.54 1.85
CA SER A 342 7.39 18.16 2.22
C SER A 342 8.25 17.62 3.35
N TRP A 343 7.65 16.80 4.20
CA TRP A 343 8.35 15.93 5.16
C TRP A 343 8.67 14.55 4.55
N SER A 344 8.75 14.45 3.27
CA SER A 344 9.13 13.23 2.55
C SER A 344 10.22 13.54 1.53
N CYS A 345 11.18 12.64 1.41
CA CYS A 345 12.13 12.63 0.31
C CYS A 345 11.45 12.17 -0.98
N THR A 346 12.02 12.50 -2.12
CA THR A 346 11.55 12.00 -3.42
C THR A 346 12.28 10.71 -3.76
N PRO A 347 11.62 9.55 -3.73
CA PRO A 347 12.26 8.29 -4.11
C PRO A 347 12.28 8.11 -5.62
N THR A 348 13.36 7.52 -6.12
CA THR A 348 13.48 7.01 -7.48
C THR A 348 14.04 5.59 -7.46
N TRP A 349 13.80 4.84 -8.54
CA TRP A 349 14.45 3.57 -8.79
C TRP A 349 15.18 3.65 -10.15
N ASP A 350 16.46 3.34 -10.16
CA ASP A 350 17.33 3.50 -11.34
C ASP A 350 17.13 4.90 -11.98
N ARG A 351 17.07 5.93 -11.13
CA ARG A 351 16.84 7.36 -11.48
C ARG A 351 15.52 7.62 -12.23
N LYS A 352 14.58 6.72 -12.13
CA LYS A 352 13.25 6.84 -12.76
C LYS A 352 12.19 7.02 -11.67
N VAL A 353 11.20 7.83 -11.96
CA VAL A 353 9.96 7.85 -11.20
C VAL A 353 9.25 6.52 -11.44
N PHE A 354 8.74 5.91 -10.39
CA PHE A 354 8.11 4.60 -10.43
C PHE A 354 6.77 4.60 -9.68
N GLU A 355 5.95 3.63 -10.03
CA GLU A 355 4.73 3.30 -9.31
C GLU A 355 4.98 2.08 -8.42
N ALA A 356 4.34 2.06 -7.25
CA ALA A 356 4.34 0.94 -6.33
C ALA A 356 2.92 0.75 -5.77
N GLY A 357 2.62 -0.44 -5.26
CA GLY A 357 1.34 -0.75 -4.63
C GLY A 357 0.64 -1.94 -5.25
N ALA A 358 -0.68 -2.06 -5.01
CA ALA A 358 -1.45 -3.24 -5.40
C ALA A 358 -1.42 -3.52 -6.91
N TYR A 359 -1.55 -2.47 -7.74
CA TYR A 359 -1.50 -2.63 -9.19
C TYR A 359 -0.12 -3.09 -9.68
N ALA A 360 0.96 -2.46 -9.21
CA ALA A 360 2.33 -2.86 -9.55
C ALA A 360 2.59 -4.33 -9.17
N ARG A 361 2.13 -4.75 -7.98
CA ARG A 361 2.27 -6.12 -7.50
C ARG A 361 1.59 -7.13 -8.41
N VAL A 362 0.31 -6.90 -8.76
CA VAL A 362 -0.45 -7.79 -9.65
C VAL A 362 0.12 -7.79 -11.07
N TYR A 363 0.64 -6.64 -11.52
CA TYR A 363 1.23 -6.53 -12.86
C TYR A 363 2.56 -7.28 -12.98
N ILE A 364 3.37 -7.31 -11.90
CA ILE A 364 4.70 -7.95 -11.87
C ILE A 364 4.58 -9.46 -11.58
N SER A 365 3.66 -9.87 -10.69
CA SER A 365 3.42 -11.28 -10.32
C SER A 365 2.77 -12.07 -11.43
#